data_4551e3bf33a8112993029a470205c91b
#
_entry.id   4551e3bf33a8112993029a470205c91b
#
_cell.length_a   1.000
_cell.length_b   1.000
_cell.length_c   1.000
_cell.angle_alpha   90.00
_cell.angle_beta   90.00
_cell.angle_gamma   90.00
#
_symmetry.space_group_name_H-M   'P 1'
#
loop_
_entity.id
_entity.type
_entity.pdbx_description
1 polymer ?
#
loop_
_entity_poly.entity_id
_entity_poly.type
_entity_poly.pdbx_seq_one_letter_code
_entity_poly.pdbx_strand_id
1 'polypeptide(L)'
;MWLAGSVLVAVVLFFVYLRLSRTYAATSDGADQALQGWDMLHGNWLLRGWTIADVTYYTTEVPEYAIIELFRGLRADDVHIAGAATYTLLVLAAGLLARGRSTGREGLIRFALAAGIMIAPQFGNATHLLLSQPDHLGTSLPLLLMFLMLDRAPRRWYIPVAAGVVLTWVVIGDRVALLTAAGPLAVVCAARVLFAMLRHRRSLASQWYELSLVAASVLSFAAAELTVRLIGALHGYKITPVESARMAMLQLLPRHVQATVGGIRNMYGADFIHISQNSPFGPQLGGLPLSVGVALAALHFVGLALAVWGFFRAFRYFFDPADLVSPVLATGIVINVAAYVPSVVSARIWDAREIVAVLPFGAVLAGRMVPGALARLPRRRVKQALAFVGVGVLACYLAGLGFGAAQSPQADNEQAVIPWLEAHHLTSGLGLYPEANLIVMDSGGRVAIRTVTWWSWRAVPRAYESEASWYDPRQSYANFVVTNSADGGGASRAVA
;
A
#
# COMPACT_ATOMS: atom_id res chain seq x y z
N MET A 1 -2.51 -2.85 -31.56
CA MET A 1 -1.65 -3.92 -31.02
C MET A 1 -1.08 -3.62 -29.64
N TRP A 2 -0.45 -2.48 -29.38
CA TRP A 2 0.14 -2.16 -28.06
C TRP A 2 -0.87 -2.12 -26.90
N LEU A 3 -2.04 -1.51 -27.11
CA LEU A 3 -3.09 -1.43 -26.09
C LEU A 3 -3.59 -2.83 -25.70
N ALA A 4 -3.90 -3.67 -26.70
CA ALA A 4 -4.37 -5.03 -26.47
C ALA A 4 -3.32 -5.87 -25.72
N GLY A 5 -2.02 -5.75 -26.07
CA GLY A 5 -0.94 -6.40 -25.35
C GLY A 5 -0.81 -5.95 -23.90
N SER A 6 -0.96 -4.63 -23.63
CA SER A 6 -0.91 -4.09 -22.28
C SER A 6 -2.09 -4.57 -21.42
N VAL A 7 -3.28 -4.63 -21.99
CA VAL A 7 -4.48 -5.16 -21.32
C VAL A 7 -4.30 -6.64 -21.01
N LEU A 8 -3.81 -7.43 -21.94
CA LEU A 8 -3.55 -8.86 -21.71
C LEU A 8 -2.55 -9.07 -20.56
N VAL A 9 -1.46 -8.31 -20.55
CA VAL A 9 -0.47 -8.37 -19.45
C VAL A 9 -1.11 -7.98 -18.12
N ALA A 10 -1.92 -6.93 -18.08
CA ALA A 10 -2.63 -6.51 -16.87
C ALA A 10 -3.56 -7.62 -16.35
N VAL A 11 -4.33 -8.23 -17.24
CA VAL A 11 -5.26 -9.32 -16.89
C VAL A 11 -4.49 -10.55 -16.37
N VAL A 12 -3.41 -10.95 -17.03
CA VAL A 12 -2.58 -12.08 -16.57
C VAL A 12 -1.98 -11.78 -15.20
N LEU A 13 -1.38 -10.59 -15.00
CA LEU A 13 -0.82 -10.21 -13.71
C LEU A 13 -1.89 -10.18 -12.61
N PHE A 14 -3.06 -9.64 -12.89
CA PHE A 14 -4.17 -9.63 -11.94
C PHE A 14 -4.53 -11.03 -11.45
N PHE A 15 -4.74 -11.97 -12.37
CA PHE A 15 -5.08 -13.34 -11.97
C PHE A 15 -3.95 -14.06 -11.24
N VAL A 16 -2.70 -13.82 -11.61
CA VAL A 16 -1.53 -14.36 -10.91
C VAL A 16 -1.44 -13.79 -9.48
N TYR A 17 -1.60 -12.48 -9.32
CA TYR A 17 -1.59 -11.84 -8.00
C TYR A 17 -2.79 -12.23 -7.16
N LEU A 18 -3.97 -12.41 -7.76
CA LEU A 18 -5.15 -12.91 -7.05
C LEU A 18 -4.91 -14.33 -6.50
N ARG A 19 -4.29 -15.21 -7.31
CA ARG A 19 -3.90 -16.55 -6.83
C ARG A 19 -2.89 -16.46 -5.69
N LEU A 20 -1.91 -15.59 -5.83
CA LEU A 20 -0.87 -15.39 -4.82
C LEU A 20 -1.44 -14.77 -3.54
N SER A 21 -2.33 -13.78 -3.64
CA SER A 21 -3.03 -13.19 -2.49
C SER A 21 -3.82 -14.22 -1.69
N ARG A 22 -4.53 -15.12 -2.36
CA ARG A 22 -5.32 -16.21 -1.74
C ARG A 22 -4.48 -17.26 -1.02
N THR A 23 -3.15 -17.22 -1.11
CA THR A 23 -2.29 -18.08 -0.29
C THR A 23 -2.16 -17.62 1.16
N TYR A 24 -2.81 -16.53 1.51
CA TYR A 24 -2.95 -15.98 2.87
C TYR A 24 -4.42 -15.79 3.19
N ALA A 25 -4.75 -15.84 4.48
CA ALA A 25 -6.09 -15.48 4.93
C ALA A 25 -6.38 -13.99 4.66
N ALA A 26 -7.64 -13.65 4.45
CA ALA A 26 -8.08 -12.26 4.39
C ALA A 26 -7.79 -11.56 5.72
N THR A 27 -7.58 -10.25 5.66
CA THR A 27 -7.27 -9.45 6.86
C THR A 27 -8.53 -8.82 7.44
N SER A 28 -8.59 -8.68 8.74
CA SER A 28 -9.69 -7.96 9.42
C SER A 28 -9.76 -6.49 9.04
N ASP A 29 -8.61 -5.85 8.79
CA ASP A 29 -8.54 -4.47 8.34
C ASP A 29 -9.15 -4.33 6.93
N GLY A 30 -8.84 -5.27 6.02
CA GLY A 30 -9.46 -5.33 4.70
C GLY A 30 -10.96 -5.61 4.76
N ALA A 31 -11.39 -6.49 5.65
CA ALA A 31 -12.81 -6.75 5.87
C ALA A 31 -13.55 -5.53 6.44
N ASP A 32 -12.93 -4.75 7.32
CA ASP A 32 -13.50 -3.49 7.83
C ASP A 32 -13.71 -2.47 6.71
N GLN A 33 -12.72 -2.29 5.84
CA GLN A 33 -12.83 -1.40 4.68
C GLN A 33 -13.90 -1.89 3.69
N ALA A 34 -14.04 -3.20 3.49
CA ALA A 34 -15.11 -3.79 2.69
C ALA A 34 -16.48 -3.50 3.29
N LEU A 35 -16.66 -3.68 4.61
CA LEU A 35 -17.92 -3.34 5.28
C LEU A 35 -18.25 -1.84 5.18
N GLN A 36 -17.27 -0.95 5.22
CA GLN A 36 -17.46 0.48 4.98
C GLN A 36 -17.88 0.75 3.52
N GLY A 37 -17.25 0.08 2.54
CA GLY A 37 -17.62 0.15 1.12
C GLY A 37 -19.04 -0.33 0.89
N TRP A 38 -19.42 -1.43 1.51
CA TRP A 38 -20.77 -1.98 1.48
C TRP A 38 -21.81 -1.00 2.05
N ASP A 39 -21.50 -0.36 3.16
CA ASP A 39 -22.40 0.63 3.78
C ASP A 39 -22.56 1.88 2.91
N MET A 40 -21.50 2.32 2.22
CA MET A 40 -21.60 3.39 1.22
C MET A 40 -22.55 3.05 0.07
N LEU A 41 -22.53 1.81 -0.42
CA LEU A 41 -23.46 1.33 -1.47
C LEU A 41 -24.91 1.33 -1.01
N HIS A 42 -25.15 1.22 0.29
CA HIS A 42 -26.50 1.28 0.89
C HIS A 42 -26.91 2.69 1.29
N GLY A 43 -26.18 3.72 0.83
CA GLY A 43 -26.56 5.14 0.95
C GLY A 43 -25.89 5.88 2.08
N ASN A 44 -25.05 5.24 2.88
CA ASN A 44 -24.29 5.89 3.94
C ASN A 44 -22.96 6.47 3.43
N TRP A 45 -23.02 7.35 2.44
CA TRP A 45 -21.83 7.94 1.78
C TRP A 45 -20.86 8.63 2.73
N LEU A 46 -21.36 9.18 3.84
CA LEU A 46 -20.54 9.88 4.84
C LEU A 46 -20.11 8.94 5.98
N LEU A 47 -20.38 7.65 5.89
CA LEU A 47 -20.11 6.64 6.92
C LEU A 47 -20.59 7.13 8.32
N ARG A 48 -21.83 7.62 8.39
CA ARG A 48 -22.45 8.09 9.63
C ARG A 48 -22.51 6.95 10.63
N GLY A 49 -22.16 7.24 11.87
CA GLY A 49 -22.09 6.24 12.92
C GLY A 49 -20.74 5.52 13.03
N TRP A 50 -19.95 5.48 11.95
CA TRP A 50 -18.65 4.84 11.97
C TRP A 50 -17.60 5.62 12.76
N THR A 51 -16.80 4.89 13.51
CA THR A 51 -15.50 5.33 14.02
C THR A 51 -14.43 4.55 13.28
N ILE A 52 -13.74 5.21 12.37
CA ILE A 52 -12.76 4.60 11.47
C ILE A 52 -11.33 4.79 11.96
N ALA A 53 -10.38 4.14 11.33
CA ALA A 53 -8.95 4.26 11.61
C ALA A 53 -8.42 5.70 11.46
N ASP A 54 -7.25 5.96 12.01
CA ASP A 54 -6.51 7.20 11.81
C ASP A 54 -6.08 7.39 10.35
N VAL A 55 -5.82 6.30 9.62
CA VAL A 55 -5.76 6.27 8.15
C VAL A 55 -7.16 5.90 7.65
N THR A 56 -7.86 6.87 7.09
CA THR A 56 -9.29 6.70 6.82
C THR A 56 -9.62 5.82 5.62
N TYR A 57 -8.73 5.78 4.64
CA TYR A 57 -8.92 5.15 3.32
C TYR A 57 -10.23 5.54 2.60
N TYR A 58 -10.92 6.53 3.13
CA TYR A 58 -12.26 6.96 2.73
C TYR A 58 -12.36 7.36 1.25
N THR A 59 -11.32 7.95 0.70
CA THR A 59 -11.29 8.39 -0.71
C THR A 59 -10.47 7.47 -1.61
N THR A 60 -9.76 6.52 -1.08
CA THR A 60 -8.82 5.65 -1.81
C THR A 60 -9.33 4.22 -1.87
N GLU A 61 -9.14 3.44 -0.83
CA GLU A 61 -9.42 2.01 -0.81
C GLU A 61 -10.91 1.68 -0.60
N VAL A 62 -11.60 2.40 0.29
CA VAL A 62 -13.04 2.16 0.54
C VAL A 62 -13.89 2.26 -0.73
N PRO A 63 -13.69 3.26 -1.62
CA PRO A 63 -14.37 3.27 -2.93
C PRO A 63 -13.97 2.12 -3.85
N GLU A 64 -12.73 1.58 -3.74
CA GLU A 64 -12.31 0.40 -4.49
C GLU A 64 -13.13 -0.83 -4.08
N TYR A 65 -13.28 -1.06 -2.78
CA TYR A 65 -14.17 -2.12 -2.26
C TYR A 65 -15.61 -1.91 -2.70
N ALA A 66 -16.15 -0.70 -2.57
CA ALA A 66 -17.51 -0.39 -3.02
C ALA A 66 -17.72 -0.71 -4.52
N ILE A 67 -16.72 -0.43 -5.38
CA ILE A 67 -16.79 -0.80 -6.81
C ILE A 67 -16.81 -2.32 -6.99
N ILE A 68 -15.98 -3.06 -6.28
CA ILE A 68 -15.95 -4.53 -6.35
C ILE A 68 -17.29 -5.11 -5.92
N GLU A 69 -17.81 -4.66 -4.80
CA GLU A 69 -19.06 -5.10 -4.18
C GLU A 69 -20.30 -4.72 -5.00
N LEU A 70 -20.27 -3.60 -5.73
CA LEU A 70 -21.34 -3.21 -6.66
C LEU A 70 -21.64 -4.32 -7.70
N PHE A 71 -20.59 -5.03 -8.14
CA PHE A 71 -20.73 -6.09 -9.14
C PHE A 71 -20.87 -7.50 -8.54
N ARG A 72 -20.40 -7.71 -7.32
CA ARG A 72 -20.28 -9.05 -6.72
C ARG A 72 -21.11 -9.25 -5.45
N GLY A 73 -21.57 -8.17 -4.83
CA GLY A 73 -22.03 -8.18 -3.44
C GLY A 73 -20.88 -8.37 -2.45
N LEU A 74 -21.15 -8.25 -1.17
CA LEU A 74 -20.16 -8.43 -0.09
C LEU A 74 -19.74 -9.92 -0.01
N ARG A 75 -18.45 -10.21 -0.16
CA ARG A 75 -17.89 -11.57 -0.20
C ARG A 75 -16.48 -11.63 0.38
N ALA A 76 -16.14 -12.79 0.94
CA ALA A 76 -14.82 -13.14 1.43
C ALA A 76 -13.65 -12.76 0.51
N ASP A 77 -13.81 -12.95 -0.79
CA ASP A 77 -12.78 -12.80 -1.80
C ASP A 77 -12.49 -11.33 -2.18
N ASP A 78 -13.30 -10.36 -1.69
CA ASP A 78 -13.21 -8.97 -2.13
C ASP A 78 -11.89 -8.31 -1.67
N VAL A 79 -11.37 -8.70 -0.51
CA VAL A 79 -10.05 -8.25 -0.01
C VAL A 79 -8.93 -8.69 -0.93
N HIS A 80 -8.94 -9.94 -1.39
CA HIS A 80 -7.95 -10.48 -2.32
C HIS A 80 -8.03 -9.82 -3.69
N ILE A 81 -9.25 -9.55 -4.18
CA ILE A 81 -9.46 -8.88 -5.46
C ILE A 81 -8.93 -7.45 -5.42
N ALA A 82 -9.22 -6.70 -4.36
CA ALA A 82 -8.73 -5.35 -4.17
C ALA A 82 -7.18 -5.32 -4.11
N GLY A 83 -6.56 -6.16 -3.27
CA GLY A 83 -5.11 -6.25 -3.19
C GLY A 83 -4.45 -6.60 -4.53
N ALA A 84 -4.99 -7.57 -5.26
CA ALA A 84 -4.47 -7.98 -6.57
C ALA A 84 -4.65 -6.89 -7.65
N ALA A 85 -5.80 -6.20 -7.67
CA ALA A 85 -6.08 -5.12 -8.62
C ALA A 85 -5.17 -3.93 -8.37
N THR A 86 -5.11 -3.44 -7.14
CA THR A 86 -4.24 -2.33 -6.74
C THR A 86 -2.77 -2.62 -7.06
N TYR A 87 -2.25 -3.81 -6.69
CA TYR A 87 -0.85 -4.14 -6.96
C TYR A 87 -0.56 -4.27 -8.46
N THR A 88 -1.47 -4.85 -9.24
CA THR A 88 -1.36 -4.91 -10.71
C THR A 88 -1.22 -3.51 -11.31
N LEU A 89 -2.12 -2.61 -10.94
CA LEU A 89 -2.12 -1.24 -11.42
C LEU A 89 -0.86 -0.48 -10.96
N LEU A 90 -0.41 -0.73 -9.74
CA LEU A 90 0.80 -0.12 -9.19
C LEU A 90 2.07 -0.51 -9.97
N VAL A 91 2.24 -1.81 -10.30
CA VAL A 91 3.36 -2.30 -11.12
C VAL A 91 3.36 -1.63 -12.49
N LEU A 92 2.19 -1.53 -13.13
CA LEU A 92 2.05 -0.88 -14.43
C LEU A 92 2.31 0.63 -14.35
N ALA A 93 1.78 1.30 -13.33
CA ALA A 93 1.99 2.74 -13.12
C ALA A 93 3.46 3.06 -12.84
N ALA A 94 4.15 2.24 -12.03
CA ALA A 94 5.59 2.38 -11.78
C ALA A 94 6.40 2.21 -13.07
N GLY A 95 6.09 1.20 -13.89
CA GLY A 95 6.70 1.00 -15.19
C GLY A 95 6.48 2.19 -16.14
N LEU A 96 5.25 2.71 -16.21
CA LEU A 96 4.90 3.88 -17.05
C LEU A 96 5.61 5.15 -16.57
N LEU A 97 5.72 5.37 -15.27
CA LEU A 97 6.41 6.52 -14.70
C LEU A 97 7.94 6.41 -14.92
N ALA A 98 8.51 5.20 -14.78
CA ALA A 98 9.91 4.97 -15.09
C ALA A 98 10.22 5.22 -16.57
N ARG A 99 9.34 4.78 -17.48
CA ARG A 99 9.42 5.09 -18.91
C ARG A 99 9.44 6.60 -19.14
N GLY A 100 8.59 7.36 -18.45
CA GLY A 100 8.47 8.80 -18.59
C GLY A 100 8.19 9.21 -20.04
N ARG A 101 8.99 10.18 -20.55
CA ARG A 101 8.94 10.66 -21.95
C ARG A 101 9.79 9.84 -22.91
N SER A 102 10.56 8.87 -22.43
CA SER A 102 11.44 8.05 -23.28
C SER A 102 10.61 7.16 -24.20
N THR A 103 11.04 7.07 -25.47
CA THR A 103 10.38 6.29 -26.51
C THR A 103 11.25 5.12 -26.99
N GLY A 104 10.69 4.27 -27.84
CA GLY A 104 11.42 3.17 -28.43
C GLY A 104 12.01 2.20 -27.39
N ARG A 105 13.21 1.67 -27.72
CA ARG A 105 13.89 0.65 -26.91
C ARG A 105 14.25 1.12 -25.50
N GLU A 106 14.66 2.38 -25.36
CA GLU A 106 15.03 2.91 -24.05
C GLU A 106 13.80 2.97 -23.13
N GLY A 107 12.67 3.49 -23.63
CA GLY A 107 11.43 3.54 -22.88
C GLY A 107 10.95 2.15 -22.45
N LEU A 108 11.11 1.14 -23.31
CA LEU A 108 10.77 -0.24 -22.96
C LEU A 108 11.70 -0.80 -21.87
N ILE A 109 13.01 -0.56 -21.93
CA ILE A 109 13.96 -1.02 -20.90
C ILE A 109 13.66 -0.34 -19.56
N ARG A 110 13.37 0.96 -19.54
CA ARG A 110 12.98 1.70 -18.33
C ARG A 110 11.73 1.11 -17.68
N PHE A 111 10.71 0.87 -18.49
CA PHE A 111 9.46 0.23 -18.05
C PHE A 111 9.73 -1.17 -17.49
N ALA A 112 10.41 -2.02 -18.27
CA ALA A 112 10.68 -3.41 -17.91
C ALA A 112 11.53 -3.53 -16.65
N LEU A 113 12.47 -2.62 -16.42
CA LEU A 113 13.31 -2.63 -15.22
C LEU A 113 12.50 -2.28 -13.97
N ALA A 114 11.68 -1.22 -14.01
CA ALA A 114 10.85 -0.84 -12.87
C ALA A 114 9.78 -1.90 -12.58
N ALA A 115 9.03 -2.31 -13.61
CA ALA A 115 8.04 -3.37 -13.46
C ALA A 115 8.69 -4.68 -13.02
N GLY A 116 9.85 -5.05 -13.57
CA GLY A 116 10.56 -6.28 -13.24
C GLY A 116 11.04 -6.35 -11.78
N ILE A 117 11.41 -5.23 -11.16
CA ILE A 117 11.75 -5.19 -9.72
C ILE A 117 10.53 -5.52 -8.86
N MET A 118 9.33 -5.14 -9.30
CA MET A 118 8.08 -5.30 -8.55
C MET A 118 7.28 -6.54 -8.95
N ILE A 119 7.53 -7.12 -10.14
CA ILE A 119 6.61 -8.08 -10.78
C ILE A 119 6.38 -9.36 -9.97
N ALA A 120 7.35 -9.77 -9.17
CA ALA A 120 7.32 -11.02 -8.43
C ALA A 120 7.58 -10.80 -6.94
N PRO A 121 6.57 -10.41 -6.15
CA PRO A 121 6.67 -10.48 -4.70
C PRO A 121 7.15 -11.88 -4.29
N GLN A 122 8.20 -11.95 -3.48
CA GLN A 122 8.68 -13.22 -3.00
C GLN A 122 7.60 -13.89 -2.16
N PHE A 123 7.35 -15.17 -2.41
CA PHE A 123 6.41 -15.96 -1.61
C PHE A 123 6.83 -15.94 -0.14
N GLY A 124 5.89 -15.67 0.74
CA GLY A 124 6.16 -15.46 2.15
C GLY A 124 5.78 -14.03 2.60
N ASN A 125 6.56 -13.46 3.51
CA ASN A 125 6.28 -12.15 4.11
C ASN A 125 6.12 -11.00 3.10
N ALA A 126 6.86 -11.03 1.99
CA ALA A 126 6.72 -10.01 0.95
C ALA A 126 5.35 -10.07 0.27
N THR A 127 4.86 -11.27 -0.04
CA THR A 127 3.52 -11.46 -0.60
C THR A 127 2.44 -10.98 0.36
N HIS A 128 2.55 -11.33 1.65
CA HIS A 128 1.61 -10.85 2.66
C HIS A 128 1.61 -9.32 2.73
N LEU A 129 2.78 -8.68 2.83
CA LEU A 129 2.90 -7.23 2.93
C LEU A 129 2.31 -6.49 1.71
N LEU A 130 2.39 -7.08 0.52
CA LEU A 130 2.08 -6.39 -0.74
C LEU A 130 0.74 -6.78 -1.36
N LEU A 131 0.15 -7.91 -0.96
CA LEU A 131 -1.03 -8.48 -1.62
C LEU A 131 -2.16 -8.88 -0.67
N SER A 132 -1.98 -8.79 0.66
CA SER A 132 -3.04 -9.16 1.60
C SER A 132 -4.24 -8.20 1.52
N GLN A 133 -3.99 -6.95 1.22
CA GLN A 133 -4.99 -5.90 1.03
C GLN A 133 -4.35 -4.68 0.34
N PRO A 134 -5.10 -3.68 -0.16
CA PRO A 134 -4.54 -2.49 -0.78
C PRO A 134 -3.69 -1.64 0.16
N ASP A 135 -4.18 -1.33 1.35
CA ASP A 135 -3.52 -0.48 2.36
C ASP A 135 -2.87 0.77 1.71
N HIS A 136 -1.72 1.23 2.19
CA HIS A 136 -0.98 2.36 1.62
C HIS A 136 -0.49 2.17 0.17
N LEU A 137 -0.64 0.95 -0.41
CA LEU A 137 -0.38 0.72 -1.84
C LEU A 137 -1.44 1.39 -2.71
N GLY A 138 -2.72 1.36 -2.28
CA GLY A 138 -3.81 2.09 -2.93
C GLY A 138 -3.55 3.59 -2.96
N THR A 139 -3.02 4.15 -1.88
CA THR A 139 -2.53 5.53 -1.80
C THR A 139 -1.42 5.81 -2.82
N SER A 140 -0.49 4.89 -3.00
CA SER A 140 0.65 5.07 -3.90
C SER A 140 0.25 5.12 -5.38
N LEU A 141 -0.83 4.47 -5.78
CA LEU A 141 -1.28 4.41 -7.17
C LEU A 141 -1.66 5.79 -7.75
N PRO A 142 -2.60 6.56 -7.16
CA PRO A 142 -2.94 7.90 -7.67
C PRO A 142 -1.76 8.86 -7.59
N LEU A 143 -0.85 8.70 -6.63
CA LEU A 143 0.38 9.50 -6.55
C LEU A 143 1.32 9.23 -7.71
N LEU A 144 1.54 7.96 -8.11
CA LEU A 144 2.35 7.64 -9.29
C LEU A 144 1.71 8.17 -10.58
N LEU A 145 0.38 8.13 -10.70
CA LEU A 145 -0.35 8.69 -11.85
C LEU A 145 -0.23 10.23 -11.89
N MET A 146 -0.31 10.90 -10.74
CA MET A 146 -0.06 12.33 -10.63
C MET A 146 1.37 12.68 -11.04
N PHE A 147 2.38 11.94 -10.56
CA PHE A 147 3.77 12.16 -10.98
C PHE A 147 3.97 11.88 -12.47
N LEU A 148 3.27 10.91 -13.04
CA LEU A 148 3.26 10.65 -14.48
C LEU A 148 2.68 11.83 -15.25
N MET A 149 1.60 12.43 -14.75
CA MET A 149 1.03 13.66 -15.31
C MET A 149 2.05 14.80 -15.24
N LEU A 150 2.68 15.03 -14.09
CA LEU A 150 3.71 16.08 -13.92
C LEU A 150 4.92 15.86 -14.84
N ASP A 151 5.32 14.60 -15.08
CA ASP A 151 6.44 14.26 -15.95
C ASP A 151 6.11 14.51 -17.44
N ARG A 152 4.88 14.20 -17.89
CA ARG A 152 4.53 14.21 -19.32
C ARG A 152 3.85 15.47 -19.79
N ALA A 153 3.05 16.11 -18.94
CA ALA A 153 2.28 17.26 -19.32
C ALA A 153 3.16 18.51 -19.56
N PRO A 154 2.76 19.40 -20.46
CA PRO A 154 3.38 20.70 -20.61
C PRO A 154 3.12 21.55 -19.35
N ARG A 155 4.02 22.52 -19.08
CA ARG A 155 3.87 23.46 -17.96
C ARG A 155 2.73 24.45 -18.20
N ARG A 156 1.51 24.04 -17.83
CA ARG A 156 0.30 24.86 -17.94
C ARG A 156 -0.32 25.08 -16.56
N TRP A 157 -1.06 26.16 -16.41
CA TRP A 157 -1.63 26.59 -15.12
C TRP A 157 -2.54 25.54 -14.47
N TYR A 158 -3.27 24.75 -15.24
CA TYR A 158 -4.19 23.73 -14.73
C TYR A 158 -3.46 22.48 -14.20
N ILE A 159 -2.19 22.25 -14.55
CA ILE A 159 -1.43 21.09 -14.09
C ILE A 159 -1.16 21.15 -12.57
N PRO A 160 -0.66 22.27 -11.98
CA PRO A 160 -0.57 22.39 -10.54
C PRO A 160 -1.92 22.28 -9.83
N VAL A 161 -3.00 22.80 -10.44
CA VAL A 161 -4.37 22.65 -9.89
C VAL A 161 -4.78 21.17 -9.85
N ALA A 162 -4.61 20.45 -10.96
CA ALA A 162 -4.90 19.02 -11.01
C ALA A 162 -4.06 18.22 -9.98
N ALA A 163 -2.78 18.56 -9.84
CA ALA A 163 -1.93 17.96 -8.81
C ALA A 163 -2.46 18.24 -7.39
N GLY A 164 -2.88 19.48 -7.12
CA GLY A 164 -3.49 19.87 -5.85
C GLY A 164 -4.79 19.10 -5.54
N VAL A 165 -5.64 18.90 -6.55
CA VAL A 165 -6.88 18.10 -6.42
C VAL A 165 -6.55 16.64 -6.09
N VAL A 166 -5.61 16.02 -6.82
CA VAL A 166 -5.20 14.62 -6.54
C VAL A 166 -4.57 14.51 -5.15
N LEU A 167 -3.69 15.44 -4.76
CA LEU A 167 -3.10 15.46 -3.43
C LEU A 167 -4.16 15.61 -2.34
N THR A 168 -5.13 16.53 -2.52
CA THR A 168 -6.24 16.70 -1.56
C THR A 168 -7.02 15.40 -1.40
N TRP A 169 -7.40 14.78 -2.52
CA TRP A 169 -8.14 13.52 -2.52
C TRP A 169 -7.37 12.43 -1.77
N VAL A 170 -6.10 12.24 -2.09
CA VAL A 170 -5.29 11.19 -1.45
C VAL A 170 -5.03 11.48 0.03
N VAL A 171 -4.77 12.75 0.42
CA VAL A 171 -4.53 13.14 1.82
C VAL A 171 -5.77 12.96 2.71
N ILE A 172 -6.99 13.07 2.14
CA ILE A 172 -8.23 12.74 2.89
C ILE A 172 -8.24 11.25 3.26
N GLY A 173 -7.84 10.37 2.34
CA GLY A 173 -7.79 8.92 2.57
C GLY A 173 -6.59 8.50 3.42
N ASP A 174 -5.43 9.08 3.15
CA ASP A 174 -4.18 8.65 3.78
C ASP A 174 -3.19 9.81 3.93
N ARG A 175 -2.94 10.18 5.17
CA ARG A 175 -2.00 11.26 5.52
C ARG A 175 -0.53 10.94 5.22
N VAL A 176 -0.18 9.67 4.99
CA VAL A 176 1.17 9.28 4.53
C VAL A 176 1.51 9.97 3.20
N ALA A 177 0.51 10.35 2.38
CA ALA A 177 0.70 11.15 1.18
C ALA A 177 1.37 12.52 1.43
N LEU A 178 1.27 13.07 2.64
CA LEU A 178 2.02 14.28 3.03
C LEU A 178 3.52 14.02 3.06
N LEU A 179 3.94 12.84 3.49
CA LEU A 179 5.34 12.44 3.62
C LEU A 179 5.91 11.90 2.31
N THR A 180 5.07 11.27 1.48
CA THR A 180 5.50 10.61 0.25
C THR A 180 5.36 11.49 -0.99
N ALA A 181 4.45 12.47 -1.00
CA ALA A 181 4.18 13.30 -2.18
C ALA A 181 4.11 14.79 -1.91
N ALA A 182 3.17 15.29 -1.08
CA ALA A 182 2.94 16.72 -0.93
C ALA A 182 4.16 17.45 -0.35
N GLY A 183 4.71 16.97 0.77
CA GLY A 183 5.92 17.54 1.37
C GLY A 183 7.13 17.46 0.45
N PRO A 184 7.47 16.29 -0.12
CA PRO A 184 8.56 16.16 -1.10
C PRO A 184 8.42 17.10 -2.30
N LEU A 185 7.22 17.23 -2.88
CA LEU A 185 6.96 18.11 -3.99
C LEU A 185 7.20 19.58 -3.61
N ALA A 186 6.69 20.00 -2.46
CA ALA A 186 6.90 21.34 -1.93
C ALA A 186 8.39 21.62 -1.67
N VAL A 187 9.10 20.70 -1.00
CA VAL A 187 10.53 20.84 -0.68
C VAL A 187 11.38 20.95 -1.95
N VAL A 188 11.19 20.05 -2.91
CA VAL A 188 11.97 20.07 -4.16
C VAL A 188 11.69 21.33 -4.97
N CYS A 189 10.42 21.71 -5.14
CA CYS A 189 10.05 22.91 -5.87
C CYS A 189 10.55 24.18 -5.18
N ALA A 190 10.41 24.31 -3.87
CA ALA A 190 10.93 25.45 -3.10
C ALA A 190 12.47 25.56 -3.19
N ALA A 191 13.18 24.43 -3.05
CA ALA A 191 14.63 24.41 -3.21
C ALA A 191 15.08 24.83 -4.62
N ARG A 192 14.36 24.41 -5.67
CA ARG A 192 14.63 24.84 -7.05
C ARG A 192 14.39 26.32 -7.27
N VAL A 193 13.29 26.85 -6.74
CA VAL A 193 13.02 28.31 -6.78
C VAL A 193 14.15 29.07 -6.09
N LEU A 194 14.52 28.67 -4.88
CA LEU A 194 15.60 29.31 -4.13
C LEU A 194 16.93 29.24 -4.88
N PHE A 195 17.28 28.08 -5.43
CA PHE A 195 18.49 27.90 -6.24
C PHE A 195 18.49 28.80 -7.48
N ALA A 196 17.36 28.88 -8.20
CA ALA A 196 17.22 29.72 -9.38
C ALA A 196 17.36 31.22 -9.06
N MET A 197 16.83 31.66 -7.91
CA MET A 197 16.96 33.04 -7.44
C MET A 197 18.42 33.37 -7.04
N LEU A 198 19.02 32.51 -6.22
CA LEU A 198 20.35 32.78 -5.67
C LEU A 198 21.46 32.62 -6.71
N ARG A 199 21.40 31.57 -7.54
CA ARG A 199 22.48 31.22 -8.47
C ARG A 199 22.30 31.85 -9.86
N HIS A 200 21.06 31.95 -10.34
CA HIS A 200 20.78 32.43 -11.68
C HIS A 200 20.09 33.81 -11.70
N ARG A 201 19.88 34.44 -10.55
CA ARG A 201 19.22 35.75 -10.39
C ARG A 201 17.89 35.85 -11.11
N ARG A 202 17.15 34.70 -11.22
CA ARG A 202 15.84 34.67 -11.87
C ARG A 202 14.80 35.32 -10.96
N SER A 203 13.82 36.01 -11.60
CA SER A 203 12.69 36.59 -10.87
C SER A 203 11.72 35.52 -10.38
N LEU A 204 10.98 35.78 -9.31
CA LEU A 204 9.90 34.90 -8.81
C LEU A 204 8.84 34.62 -9.89
N ALA A 205 8.50 35.64 -10.69
CA ALA A 205 7.53 35.48 -11.76
C ALA A 205 7.93 34.42 -12.80
N SER A 206 9.25 34.25 -13.04
CA SER A 206 9.75 33.22 -13.97
C SER A 206 9.67 31.79 -13.38
N GLN A 207 9.43 31.66 -12.08
CA GLN A 207 9.31 30.38 -11.37
C GLN A 207 7.85 30.05 -10.99
N TRP A 208 6.89 30.67 -11.68
CA TRP A 208 5.46 30.56 -11.38
C TRP A 208 4.98 29.10 -11.25
N TYR A 209 5.50 28.19 -12.09
CA TYR A 209 5.06 26.79 -12.14
C TYR A 209 5.48 26.05 -10.86
N GLU A 210 6.75 26.14 -10.47
CA GLU A 210 7.28 25.55 -9.24
C GLU A 210 6.59 26.15 -7.99
N LEU A 211 6.37 27.47 -7.97
CA LEU A 211 5.63 28.16 -6.90
C LEU A 211 4.19 27.69 -6.82
N SER A 212 3.52 27.48 -7.98
CA SER A 212 2.16 26.94 -8.03
C SER A 212 2.09 25.50 -7.50
N LEU A 213 3.13 24.68 -7.74
CA LEU A 213 3.20 23.33 -7.17
C LEU A 213 3.44 23.36 -5.65
N VAL A 214 4.25 24.29 -5.13
CA VAL A 214 4.39 24.52 -3.68
C VAL A 214 3.03 24.91 -3.09
N ALA A 215 2.36 25.87 -3.69
CA ALA A 215 1.04 26.32 -3.24
C ALA A 215 0.01 25.17 -3.28
N ALA A 216 -0.02 24.40 -4.36
CA ALA A 216 -0.89 23.22 -4.50
C ALA A 216 -0.64 22.19 -3.40
N SER A 217 0.64 21.92 -3.07
CA SER A 217 1.00 20.98 -1.99
C SER A 217 0.55 21.47 -0.61
N VAL A 218 0.72 22.75 -0.30
CA VAL A 218 0.29 23.33 0.99
C VAL A 218 -1.22 23.41 1.08
N LEU A 219 -1.87 23.89 0.01
CA LEU A 219 -3.32 24.03 -0.03
C LEU A 219 -4.04 22.68 -0.02
N SER A 220 -3.43 21.62 -0.55
CA SER A 220 -4.02 20.27 -0.50
C SER A 220 -4.20 19.77 0.93
N PHE A 221 -3.24 20.04 1.81
CA PHE A 221 -3.39 19.72 3.24
C PHE A 221 -4.54 20.51 3.89
N ALA A 222 -4.57 21.83 3.68
CA ALA A 222 -5.63 22.66 4.23
C ALA A 222 -7.02 22.25 3.70
N ALA A 223 -7.12 21.94 2.40
CA ALA A 223 -8.35 21.48 1.79
C ALA A 223 -8.79 20.11 2.32
N ALA A 224 -7.86 19.17 2.52
CA ALA A 224 -8.15 17.87 3.10
C ALA A 224 -8.67 18.00 4.54
N GLU A 225 -7.98 18.77 5.38
CA GLU A 225 -8.42 19.03 6.77
C GLU A 225 -9.80 19.71 6.83
N LEU A 226 -10.05 20.67 5.94
CA LEU A 226 -11.36 21.31 5.83
C LEU A 226 -12.44 20.30 5.42
N THR A 227 -12.16 19.44 4.46
CA THR A 227 -13.09 18.41 4.00
C THR A 227 -13.43 17.44 5.13
N VAL A 228 -12.44 16.93 5.87
CA VAL A 228 -12.64 16.04 7.02
C VAL A 228 -13.48 16.73 8.11
N ARG A 229 -13.20 18.01 8.39
CA ARG A 229 -14.02 18.78 9.35
C ARG A 229 -15.47 18.98 8.88
N LEU A 230 -15.68 19.21 7.58
CA LEU A 230 -17.01 19.32 7.00
C LEU A 230 -17.76 17.98 7.07
N ILE A 231 -17.11 16.85 6.79
CA ILE A 231 -17.70 15.52 6.96
C ILE A 231 -18.15 15.33 8.42
N GLY A 232 -17.30 15.66 9.39
CA GLY A 232 -17.65 15.61 10.81
C GLY A 232 -18.81 16.53 11.20
N ALA A 233 -18.84 17.78 10.66
CA ALA A 233 -19.94 18.73 10.90
C ALA A 233 -21.28 18.24 10.29
N LEU A 234 -21.23 17.43 9.24
CA LEU A 234 -22.39 16.76 8.62
C LEU A 234 -22.75 15.43 9.30
N HIS A 235 -22.21 15.18 10.49
CA HIS A 235 -22.38 13.92 11.25
C HIS A 235 -21.89 12.68 10.49
N GLY A 236 -20.86 12.82 9.65
CA GLY A 236 -20.17 11.71 9.02
C GLY A 236 -19.26 10.95 10.01
N TYR A 237 -18.37 10.13 9.49
CA TYR A 237 -17.47 9.30 10.29
C TYR A 237 -16.64 10.12 11.31
N LYS A 238 -16.25 9.42 12.36
CA LYS A 238 -15.27 9.90 13.35
C LYS A 238 -13.93 9.23 13.10
N ILE A 239 -12.84 9.96 13.31
CA ILE A 239 -11.48 9.41 13.20
C ILE A 239 -10.94 9.12 14.60
N THR A 240 -10.36 7.95 14.77
CA THR A 240 -9.63 7.59 16.00
C THR A 240 -8.38 8.47 16.17
N PRO A 241 -7.99 8.82 17.40
CA PRO A 241 -6.77 9.58 17.63
C PRO A 241 -5.54 8.87 17.04
N VAL A 242 -4.69 9.64 16.32
CA VAL A 242 -3.49 9.12 15.63
C VAL A 242 -2.46 8.64 16.64
N GLU A 243 -2.24 7.34 16.70
CA GLU A 243 -1.16 6.74 17.51
C GLU A 243 0.19 6.82 16.79
N SER A 244 0.21 6.66 15.48
CA SER A 244 1.40 6.69 14.62
C SER A 244 2.20 8.00 14.70
N ALA A 245 1.56 9.12 15.09
CA ALA A 245 2.23 10.40 15.30
C ALA A 245 3.05 10.49 16.60
N ARG A 246 3.00 9.47 17.46
CA ARG A 246 3.79 9.45 18.70
C ARG A 246 5.23 9.02 18.42
N MET A 247 6.17 9.73 19.05
CA MET A 247 7.59 9.37 19.01
C MET A 247 7.89 8.24 19.98
N ALA A 248 8.65 7.28 19.53
CA ALA A 248 9.18 6.23 20.38
C ALA A 248 10.31 6.75 21.31
N MET A 249 10.57 6.02 22.39
CA MET A 249 11.71 6.33 23.25
C MET A 249 13.02 6.15 22.46
N LEU A 250 13.95 7.08 22.63
CA LEU A 250 15.25 7.07 21.93
C LEU A 250 16.05 5.77 22.10
N GLN A 251 15.87 5.09 23.23
CA GLN A 251 16.51 3.80 23.50
C GLN A 251 16.06 2.70 22.55
N LEU A 252 14.86 2.80 21.96
CA LEU A 252 14.30 1.83 21.02
C LEU A 252 14.72 2.11 19.56
N LEU A 253 15.31 3.27 19.29
CA LEU A 253 15.66 3.69 17.92
C LEU A 253 16.54 2.68 17.16
N PRO A 254 17.57 2.03 17.75
CA PRO A 254 18.35 1.00 17.05
C PRO A 254 17.50 -0.18 16.59
N ARG A 255 16.53 -0.61 17.44
CA ARG A 255 15.59 -1.68 17.10
C ARG A 255 14.65 -1.26 15.96
N HIS A 256 14.15 -0.03 15.98
CA HIS A 256 13.30 0.54 14.93
C HIS A 256 14.05 0.65 13.60
N VAL A 257 15.30 1.08 13.61
CA VAL A 257 16.16 1.08 12.41
C VAL A 257 16.31 -0.34 11.86
N GLN A 258 16.59 -1.32 12.71
CA GLN A 258 16.72 -2.72 12.30
C GLN A 258 15.42 -3.25 11.70
N ALA A 259 14.26 -3.00 12.32
CA ALA A 259 12.95 -3.39 11.83
C ALA A 259 12.63 -2.71 10.48
N THR A 260 12.94 -1.41 10.35
CA THR A 260 12.76 -0.66 9.09
C THR A 260 13.60 -1.25 7.96
N VAL A 261 14.88 -1.52 8.20
CA VAL A 261 15.76 -2.16 7.20
C VAL A 261 15.26 -3.56 6.85
N GLY A 262 14.80 -4.32 7.85
CA GLY A 262 14.16 -5.63 7.66
C GLY A 262 12.90 -5.52 6.79
N GLY A 263 12.03 -4.57 7.07
CA GLY A 263 10.82 -4.31 6.30
C GLY A 263 11.12 -3.91 4.85
N ILE A 264 12.09 -3.01 4.62
CA ILE A 264 12.52 -2.64 3.26
C ILE A 264 13.05 -3.86 2.50
N ARG A 265 13.90 -4.69 3.12
CA ARG A 265 14.38 -5.92 2.49
C ARG A 265 13.22 -6.87 2.17
N ASN A 266 12.29 -7.01 3.11
CA ASN A 266 11.12 -7.87 2.93
C ASN A 266 10.27 -7.42 1.73
N MET A 267 9.89 -6.13 1.63
CA MET A 267 9.07 -5.65 0.51
C MET A 267 9.75 -5.81 -0.87
N TYR A 268 11.09 -5.80 -0.93
CA TYR A 268 11.84 -6.12 -2.13
C TYR A 268 12.04 -7.62 -2.34
N GLY A 269 11.60 -8.49 -1.44
CA GLY A 269 11.85 -9.93 -1.49
C GLY A 269 13.29 -10.35 -1.13
N ALA A 270 14.09 -9.43 -0.61
CA ALA A 270 15.51 -9.63 -0.28
C ALA A 270 15.75 -9.96 1.21
N ASP A 271 14.79 -10.58 1.87
CA ASP A 271 14.89 -10.91 3.28
C ASP A 271 15.51 -12.30 3.48
N PHE A 272 16.81 -12.33 3.81
CA PHE A 272 17.55 -13.55 4.11
C PHE A 272 17.37 -14.04 5.55
N ILE A 273 16.98 -13.15 6.46
CA ILE A 273 17.02 -13.43 7.91
C ILE A 273 15.75 -14.17 8.33
N HIS A 274 14.59 -13.70 7.86
CA HIS A 274 13.30 -14.22 8.27
C HIS A 274 12.72 -15.27 7.35
N ILE A 275 13.46 -15.68 6.33
CA ILE A 275 13.00 -16.61 5.30
C ILE A 275 12.68 -18.02 5.83
N SER A 276 13.34 -18.44 6.92
CA SER A 276 13.12 -19.73 7.57
C SER A 276 12.14 -19.69 8.75
N GLN A 277 11.72 -18.48 9.16
CA GLN A 277 10.81 -18.32 10.30
C GLN A 277 9.36 -18.52 9.82
N ASN A 278 8.59 -19.27 10.59
CA ASN A 278 7.14 -19.31 10.39
C ASN A 278 6.57 -17.92 10.65
N SER A 279 5.85 -17.41 9.69
CA SER A 279 5.09 -16.18 9.85
C SER A 279 3.77 -16.50 10.56
N PRO A 280 3.26 -15.63 11.42
CA PRO A 280 1.89 -15.75 11.92
C PRO A 280 0.86 -15.66 10.78
N PHE A 281 1.27 -15.18 9.60
CA PHE A 281 0.43 -14.99 8.43
C PHE A 281 0.52 -16.12 7.39
N GLY A 282 1.27 -17.19 7.62
CA GLY A 282 1.36 -18.33 6.71
C GLY A 282 2.80 -18.83 6.44
N PRO A 283 2.94 -19.83 5.57
CA PRO A 283 4.22 -20.44 5.28
C PRO A 283 5.16 -19.52 4.52
N GLN A 284 6.44 -19.49 4.91
CA GLN A 284 7.44 -18.60 4.30
C GLN A 284 7.98 -19.09 2.95
N LEU A 285 7.99 -20.39 2.72
CA LEU A 285 8.65 -21.01 1.57
C LEU A 285 7.73 -21.92 0.74
N GLY A 286 6.46 -22.12 1.17
CA GLY A 286 5.53 -22.99 0.44
C GLY A 286 6.06 -24.41 0.16
N GLY A 287 6.93 -24.92 1.02
CA GLY A 287 7.58 -26.23 0.83
C GLY A 287 8.89 -26.21 0.01
N LEU A 288 9.35 -25.05 -0.45
CA LEU A 288 10.66 -24.94 -1.10
C LEU A 288 11.81 -25.21 -0.10
N PRO A 289 12.91 -25.87 -0.55
CA PRO A 289 14.12 -25.96 0.25
C PRO A 289 14.67 -24.57 0.63
N LEU A 290 15.19 -24.43 1.86
CA LEU A 290 15.75 -23.15 2.34
C LEU A 290 16.82 -22.58 1.39
N SER A 291 17.66 -23.44 0.78
CA SER A 291 18.67 -23.03 -0.19
C SER A 291 18.08 -22.33 -1.41
N VAL A 292 16.94 -22.79 -1.91
CA VAL A 292 16.23 -22.14 -3.03
C VAL A 292 15.64 -20.80 -2.59
N GLY A 293 15.05 -20.74 -1.40
CA GLY A 293 14.54 -19.48 -0.83
C GLY A 293 15.66 -18.44 -0.68
N VAL A 294 16.83 -18.83 -0.15
CA VAL A 294 18.00 -17.96 -0.03
C VAL A 294 18.49 -17.50 -1.41
N ALA A 295 18.53 -18.39 -2.41
CA ALA A 295 18.92 -18.03 -3.77
C ALA A 295 17.95 -17.01 -4.40
N LEU A 296 16.65 -17.19 -4.20
CA LEU A 296 15.64 -16.22 -4.66
C LEU A 296 15.81 -14.85 -3.96
N ALA A 297 16.01 -14.84 -2.65
CA ALA A 297 16.28 -13.61 -1.91
C ALA A 297 17.55 -12.89 -2.40
N ALA A 298 18.60 -13.65 -2.73
CA ALA A 298 19.83 -13.11 -3.34
C ALA A 298 19.56 -12.46 -4.70
N LEU A 299 18.71 -13.05 -5.52
CA LEU A 299 18.31 -12.46 -6.81
C LEU A 299 17.48 -11.19 -6.61
N HIS A 300 16.55 -11.17 -5.65
CA HIS A 300 15.76 -9.99 -5.31
C HIS A 300 16.65 -8.85 -4.75
N PHE A 301 17.75 -9.17 -4.09
CA PHE A 301 18.72 -8.19 -3.63
C PHE A 301 19.31 -7.34 -4.77
N VAL A 302 19.39 -7.91 -5.99
CA VAL A 302 19.80 -7.16 -7.20
C VAL A 302 18.80 -6.00 -7.46
N GLY A 303 17.51 -6.26 -7.38
CA GLY A 303 16.48 -5.23 -7.54
C GLY A 303 16.60 -4.12 -6.49
N LEU A 304 16.77 -4.50 -5.22
CA LEU A 304 17.02 -3.56 -4.13
C LEU A 304 18.30 -2.73 -4.36
N ALA A 305 19.40 -3.36 -4.75
CA ALA A 305 20.67 -2.66 -5.02
C ALA A 305 20.52 -1.65 -6.17
N LEU A 306 19.79 -2.00 -7.23
CA LEU A 306 19.49 -1.08 -8.33
C LEU A 306 18.60 0.08 -7.89
N ALA A 307 17.62 -0.16 -7.02
CA ALA A 307 16.76 0.88 -6.45
C ALA A 307 17.57 1.85 -5.57
N VAL A 308 18.42 1.34 -4.69
CA VAL A 308 19.32 2.13 -3.85
C VAL A 308 20.30 2.95 -4.71
N TRP A 309 20.86 2.34 -5.73
CA TRP A 309 21.74 3.08 -6.66
C TRP A 309 20.98 4.18 -7.41
N GLY A 310 19.78 3.88 -7.91
CA GLY A 310 18.90 4.86 -8.56
C GLY A 310 18.54 6.01 -7.64
N PHE A 311 18.23 5.72 -6.38
CA PHE A 311 17.95 6.69 -5.34
C PHE A 311 19.11 7.69 -5.15
N PHE A 312 20.34 7.22 -4.90
CA PHE A 312 21.49 8.13 -4.76
C PHE A 312 21.78 8.89 -6.05
N ARG A 313 21.55 8.26 -7.20
CA ARG A 313 21.74 8.91 -8.49
C ARG A 313 20.77 10.04 -8.75
N ALA A 314 19.53 9.95 -8.25
CA ALA A 314 18.48 10.95 -8.43
C ALA A 314 18.89 12.31 -7.84
N PHE A 315 19.65 12.34 -6.73
CA PHE A 315 20.09 13.59 -6.12
C PHE A 315 21.06 14.40 -7.00
N ARG A 316 21.74 13.77 -7.96
CA ARG A 316 22.59 14.50 -8.94
C ARG A 316 21.75 15.32 -9.92
N TYR A 317 20.48 15.02 -10.09
CA TYR A 317 19.54 15.71 -10.95
C TYR A 317 18.59 16.62 -10.17
N PHE A 318 18.88 16.88 -8.89
CA PHE A 318 17.98 17.62 -8.00
C PHE A 318 17.58 18.98 -8.57
N PHE A 319 18.51 19.68 -9.19
CA PHE A 319 18.30 21.01 -9.79
C PHE A 319 18.15 20.96 -11.33
N ASP A 320 18.06 19.77 -11.93
CA ASP A 320 17.82 19.64 -13.37
C ASP A 320 16.37 20.02 -13.69
N PRO A 321 16.12 21.09 -14.49
CA PRO A 321 14.78 21.51 -14.82
C PRO A 321 14.01 20.49 -15.68
N ALA A 322 14.71 19.54 -16.32
CA ALA A 322 14.10 18.52 -17.16
C ALA A 322 13.51 17.33 -16.37
N ASP A 323 13.96 17.10 -15.14
CA ASP A 323 13.51 15.97 -14.31
C ASP A 323 13.04 16.44 -12.93
N LEU A 324 11.76 16.75 -12.80
CA LEU A 324 11.13 17.06 -11.50
C LEU A 324 10.86 15.78 -10.67
N VAL A 325 10.48 14.70 -11.34
CA VAL A 325 9.92 13.53 -10.67
C VAL A 325 10.98 12.76 -9.85
N SER A 326 12.16 12.51 -10.43
CA SER A 326 13.19 11.71 -9.74
C SER A 326 13.63 12.31 -8.40
N PRO A 327 13.92 13.62 -8.28
CA PRO A 327 14.19 14.24 -6.99
C PRO A 327 13.01 14.18 -6.00
N VAL A 328 11.76 14.32 -6.49
CA VAL A 328 10.57 14.25 -5.62
C VAL A 328 10.42 12.86 -5.05
N LEU A 329 10.55 11.80 -5.86
CA LEU A 329 10.50 10.42 -5.38
C LEU A 329 11.62 10.11 -4.38
N ALA A 330 12.86 10.55 -4.66
CA ALA A 330 13.97 10.36 -3.75
C ALA A 330 13.75 11.10 -2.42
N THR A 331 13.28 12.35 -2.47
CA THR A 331 12.94 13.13 -1.27
C THR A 331 11.78 12.50 -0.50
N GLY A 332 10.80 11.92 -1.20
CA GLY A 332 9.69 11.18 -0.60
C GLY A 332 10.16 9.96 0.19
N ILE A 333 11.08 9.18 -0.36
CA ILE A 333 11.72 8.07 0.37
C ILE A 333 12.39 8.59 1.65
N VAL A 334 13.18 9.68 1.55
CA VAL A 334 13.89 10.24 2.72
C VAL A 334 12.92 10.71 3.79
N ILE A 335 11.92 11.53 3.42
CA ILE A 335 10.99 12.12 4.38
C ILE A 335 10.13 11.02 5.03
N ASN A 336 9.61 10.07 4.25
CA ASN A 336 8.78 9.00 4.77
C ASN A 336 9.56 8.09 5.74
N VAL A 337 10.73 7.61 5.35
CA VAL A 337 11.57 6.77 6.22
C VAL A 337 12.05 7.55 7.46
N ALA A 338 12.42 8.83 7.31
CA ALA A 338 12.85 9.67 8.43
C ALA A 338 11.71 9.95 9.43
N ALA A 339 10.47 10.04 8.99
CA ALA A 339 9.30 10.16 9.86
C ALA A 339 8.93 8.81 10.52
N TYR A 340 9.03 7.71 9.77
CA TYR A 340 8.65 6.38 10.23
C TYR A 340 9.59 5.84 11.31
N VAL A 341 10.90 5.91 11.12
CA VAL A 341 11.90 5.31 12.04
C VAL A 341 11.71 5.74 13.50
N PRO A 342 11.51 7.02 13.85
CA PRO A 342 11.31 7.44 15.23
C PRO A 342 9.88 7.25 15.74
N SER A 343 8.93 6.80 14.94
CA SER A 343 7.54 6.61 15.35
C SER A 343 7.36 5.31 16.17
N VAL A 344 6.31 5.23 16.98
CA VAL A 344 5.98 4.04 17.77
C VAL A 344 5.58 2.84 16.90
N VAL A 345 5.12 3.08 15.67
CA VAL A 345 4.66 2.02 14.74
C VAL A 345 5.82 1.29 14.06
N SER A 346 7.05 1.77 14.11
CA SER A 346 8.18 1.14 13.41
C SER A 346 8.84 -0.03 14.17
N ALA A 347 8.11 -0.64 15.11
CA ALA A 347 8.66 -1.65 16.00
C ALA A 347 8.79 -3.05 15.38
N ARG A 348 8.04 -3.35 14.33
CA ARG A 348 7.97 -4.67 13.68
C ARG A 348 8.18 -4.58 12.19
N ILE A 349 8.58 -5.69 11.57
CA ILE A 349 8.83 -5.75 10.12
C ILE A 349 7.54 -5.56 9.31
N TRP A 350 6.41 -6.04 9.81
CA TRP A 350 5.10 -5.93 9.14
C TRP A 350 4.52 -4.53 9.16
N ASP A 351 4.89 -3.71 10.13
CA ASP A 351 4.48 -2.31 10.19
C ASP A 351 5.14 -1.49 9.06
N ALA A 352 6.07 -2.08 8.28
CA ALA A 352 6.68 -1.46 7.10
C ALA A 352 5.68 -1.12 5.98
N ARG A 353 4.41 -1.52 6.09
CA ARG A 353 3.32 -1.05 5.22
C ARG A 353 3.23 0.48 5.17
N GLU A 354 3.53 1.19 6.26
CA GLU A 354 3.57 2.65 6.34
C GLU A 354 4.62 3.30 5.41
N ILE A 355 5.65 2.55 5.05
CA ILE A 355 6.71 3.00 4.14
C ILE A 355 6.72 2.23 2.83
N VAL A 356 5.64 1.56 2.49
CA VAL A 356 5.57 0.69 1.29
C VAL A 356 5.82 1.45 -0.01
N ALA A 357 5.60 2.77 -0.06
CA ALA A 357 5.95 3.63 -1.19
C ALA A 357 7.45 3.57 -1.58
N VAL A 358 8.33 3.14 -0.67
CA VAL A 358 9.77 2.94 -0.94
C VAL A 358 9.98 1.93 -2.07
N LEU A 359 9.13 0.89 -2.19
CA LEU A 359 9.22 -0.09 -3.26
C LEU A 359 8.93 0.51 -4.65
N PRO A 360 7.74 1.05 -4.94
CA PRO A 360 7.45 1.61 -6.26
C PRO A 360 8.33 2.83 -6.58
N PHE A 361 8.64 3.68 -5.62
CA PHE A 361 9.51 4.83 -5.84
C PHE A 361 10.94 4.40 -6.19
N GLY A 362 11.51 3.46 -5.44
CA GLY A 362 12.83 2.90 -5.72
C GLY A 362 12.88 2.17 -7.07
N ALA A 363 11.86 1.40 -7.41
CA ALA A 363 11.74 0.73 -8.70
C ALA A 363 11.70 1.74 -9.86
N VAL A 364 10.91 2.82 -9.73
CA VAL A 364 10.88 3.91 -10.73
C VAL A 364 12.25 4.57 -10.86
N LEU A 365 12.93 4.88 -9.75
CA LEU A 365 14.25 5.49 -9.78
C LEU A 365 15.29 4.59 -10.44
N ALA A 366 15.27 3.27 -10.18
CA ALA A 366 16.09 2.31 -10.89
C ALA A 366 15.80 2.35 -12.40
N GLY A 367 14.53 2.28 -12.81
CA GLY A 367 14.11 2.32 -14.21
C GLY A 367 14.53 3.59 -14.93
N ARG A 368 14.48 4.75 -14.26
CA ARG A 368 14.89 6.04 -14.86
C ARG A 368 16.40 6.21 -14.98
N MET A 369 17.17 5.72 -14.00
CA MET A 369 18.59 6.02 -13.86
C MET A 369 19.52 4.96 -14.45
N VAL A 370 19.18 3.66 -14.32
CA VAL A 370 20.07 2.55 -14.72
C VAL A 370 20.29 2.51 -16.23
N PRO A 371 19.27 2.61 -17.12
CA PRO A 371 19.50 2.50 -18.55
C PRO A 371 20.43 3.58 -19.11
N GLY A 372 20.35 4.81 -18.62
CA GLY A 372 21.25 5.88 -19.01
C GLY A 372 22.73 5.64 -18.60
N ALA A 373 22.95 4.97 -17.45
CA ALA A 373 24.28 4.55 -17.04
C ALA A 373 24.81 3.40 -17.91
N LEU A 374 23.98 2.40 -18.18
CA LEU A 374 24.34 1.27 -19.05
C LEU A 374 24.66 1.72 -20.48
N ALA A 375 23.96 2.75 -20.98
CA ALA A 375 24.21 3.29 -22.32
C ALA A 375 25.64 3.86 -22.46
N ARG A 376 26.22 4.36 -21.37
CA ARG A 376 27.58 4.95 -21.33
C ARG A 376 28.70 3.91 -21.27
N LEU A 377 28.40 2.64 -21.04
CA LEU A 377 29.41 1.59 -21.02
C LEU A 377 30.05 1.43 -22.42
N PRO A 378 31.38 1.43 -22.54
CA PRO A 378 32.04 1.45 -23.84
C PRO A 378 31.99 0.09 -24.57
N ARG A 379 31.91 -1.03 -23.82
CA ARG A 379 32.03 -2.38 -24.37
C ARG A 379 30.67 -3.01 -24.71
N ARG A 380 30.40 -3.26 -25.98
CA ARG A 380 29.17 -3.92 -26.46
C ARG A 380 28.95 -5.29 -25.80
N ARG A 381 30.02 -6.10 -25.62
CA ARG A 381 29.95 -7.41 -24.96
C ARG A 381 29.45 -7.30 -23.51
N VAL A 382 29.89 -6.28 -22.75
CA VAL A 382 29.42 -6.06 -21.38
C VAL A 382 27.93 -5.73 -21.35
N LYS A 383 27.45 -4.89 -22.26
CA LYS A 383 26.00 -4.59 -22.38
C LYS A 383 25.17 -5.84 -22.68
N GLN A 384 25.68 -6.70 -23.58
CA GLN A 384 25.01 -7.97 -23.93
C GLN A 384 25.00 -8.93 -22.74
N ALA A 385 26.13 -9.08 -22.03
CA ALA A 385 26.21 -9.91 -20.84
C ALA A 385 25.24 -9.42 -19.74
N LEU A 386 25.19 -8.10 -19.46
CA LEU A 386 24.25 -7.54 -18.47
C LEU A 386 22.79 -7.71 -18.89
N ALA A 387 22.48 -7.58 -20.18
CA ALA A 387 21.13 -7.84 -20.68
C ALA A 387 20.74 -9.31 -20.52
N PHE A 388 21.67 -10.25 -20.81
CA PHE A 388 21.46 -11.68 -20.62
C PHE A 388 21.23 -12.03 -19.14
N VAL A 389 22.05 -11.48 -18.24
CA VAL A 389 21.87 -11.63 -16.77
C VAL A 389 20.51 -11.08 -16.34
N GLY A 390 20.13 -9.88 -16.82
CA GLY A 390 18.83 -9.29 -16.49
C GLY A 390 17.64 -10.14 -16.94
N VAL A 391 17.73 -10.75 -18.14
CA VAL A 391 16.71 -11.68 -18.63
C VAL A 391 16.66 -12.94 -17.76
N GLY A 392 17.82 -13.47 -17.37
CA GLY A 392 17.91 -14.63 -16.47
C GLY A 392 17.29 -14.36 -15.10
N VAL A 393 17.60 -13.21 -14.50
CA VAL A 393 16.98 -12.77 -13.21
C VAL A 393 15.46 -12.65 -13.35
N LEU A 394 14.98 -12.02 -14.42
CA LEU A 394 13.54 -11.88 -14.66
C LEU A 394 12.87 -13.25 -14.85
N ALA A 395 13.51 -14.17 -15.56
CA ALA A 395 12.99 -15.54 -15.72
C ALA A 395 12.89 -16.27 -14.37
N CYS A 396 13.88 -16.13 -13.49
CA CYS A 396 13.83 -16.67 -12.13
C CYS A 396 12.70 -16.02 -11.30
N TYR A 397 12.49 -14.71 -11.43
CA TYR A 397 11.37 -14.01 -10.76
C TYR A 397 10.01 -14.54 -11.23
N LEU A 398 9.84 -14.69 -12.55
CA LEU A 398 8.60 -15.24 -13.11
C LEU A 398 8.36 -16.69 -12.70
N ALA A 399 9.43 -17.49 -12.61
CA ALA A 399 9.34 -18.87 -12.10
C ALA A 399 8.92 -18.89 -10.61
N GLY A 400 9.51 -18.03 -9.78
CA GLY A 400 9.14 -17.87 -8.38
C GLY A 400 7.69 -17.38 -8.20
N LEU A 401 7.26 -16.43 -9.02
CA LEU A 401 5.89 -15.94 -9.06
C LEU A 401 4.90 -17.06 -9.45
N GLY A 402 5.24 -17.82 -10.49
CA GLY A 402 4.44 -18.98 -10.94
C GLY A 402 4.34 -20.06 -9.86
N PHE A 403 5.44 -20.33 -9.16
CA PHE A 403 5.45 -21.24 -8.02
C PHE A 403 4.53 -20.76 -6.90
N GLY A 404 4.60 -19.50 -6.49
CA GLY A 404 3.73 -18.92 -5.46
C GLY A 404 2.26 -18.98 -5.86
N ALA A 405 1.94 -18.61 -7.10
CA ALA A 405 0.56 -18.66 -7.62
C ALA A 405 0.00 -20.08 -7.78
N ALA A 406 0.85 -21.10 -7.81
CA ALA A 406 0.47 -22.51 -7.86
C ALA A 406 0.19 -23.12 -6.47
N GLN A 407 0.53 -22.39 -5.38
CA GLN A 407 0.22 -22.86 -4.03
C GLN A 407 -1.28 -22.89 -3.78
N SER A 408 -1.71 -23.78 -2.88
CA SER A 408 -3.11 -23.87 -2.49
C SER A 408 -3.56 -22.59 -1.77
N PRO A 409 -4.79 -22.13 -2.01
CA PRO A 409 -5.37 -21.08 -1.19
C PRO A 409 -5.35 -21.49 0.30
N GLN A 410 -5.09 -20.52 1.16
CA GLN A 410 -5.26 -20.72 2.59
C GLN A 410 -6.75 -20.77 2.92
N ALA A 411 -7.17 -21.77 3.69
CA ALA A 411 -8.54 -21.82 4.18
C ALA A 411 -8.71 -20.75 5.27
N ASP A 412 -9.77 -19.97 5.14
CA ASP A 412 -10.20 -19.07 6.20
C ASP A 412 -10.97 -19.87 7.24
N ASN A 413 -10.45 -19.92 8.46
CA ASN A 413 -11.09 -20.66 9.55
C ASN A 413 -12.50 -20.14 9.86
N GLU A 414 -12.71 -18.85 9.64
CA GLU A 414 -13.94 -18.11 9.84
C GLU A 414 -15.05 -18.63 8.90
N GLN A 415 -14.70 -18.95 7.65
CA GLN A 415 -15.66 -19.52 6.70
C GLN A 415 -16.22 -20.88 7.15
N ALA A 416 -15.43 -21.68 7.84
CA ALA A 416 -15.87 -23.00 8.33
C ALA A 416 -16.95 -22.90 9.42
N VAL A 417 -16.98 -21.80 10.18
CA VAL A 417 -17.93 -21.56 11.27
C VAL A 417 -19.30 -21.09 10.75
N ILE A 418 -19.34 -20.40 9.60
CA ILE A 418 -20.55 -19.78 9.08
C ILE A 418 -21.70 -20.79 8.84
N PRO A 419 -21.51 -21.95 8.14
CA PRO A 419 -22.57 -22.91 7.94
C PRO A 419 -23.14 -23.47 9.27
N TRP A 420 -22.27 -23.60 10.28
CA TRP A 420 -22.71 -24.07 11.59
C TRP A 420 -23.57 -23.01 12.29
N LEU A 421 -23.16 -21.73 12.26
CA LEU A 421 -23.94 -20.63 12.83
C LEU A 421 -25.32 -20.52 12.15
N GLU A 422 -25.36 -20.58 10.83
CA GLU A 422 -26.60 -20.53 10.05
C GLU A 422 -27.55 -21.71 10.36
N ALA A 423 -27.00 -22.92 10.45
CA ALA A 423 -27.77 -24.11 10.77
C ALA A 423 -28.41 -24.07 12.18
N HIS A 424 -27.78 -23.32 13.11
CA HIS A 424 -28.30 -23.14 14.47
C HIS A 424 -29.05 -21.82 14.66
N HIS A 425 -29.36 -21.11 13.56
CA HIS A 425 -30.05 -19.80 13.57
C HIS A 425 -29.34 -18.74 14.42
N LEU A 426 -28.01 -18.83 14.53
CA LEU A 426 -27.16 -17.88 15.25
C LEU A 426 -26.71 -16.77 14.28
N THR A 427 -27.55 -15.74 14.13
CA THR A 427 -27.34 -14.67 13.14
C THR A 427 -26.81 -13.37 13.73
N SER A 428 -26.82 -13.22 15.07
CA SER A 428 -26.37 -11.99 15.74
C SER A 428 -25.53 -12.32 16.97
N GLY A 429 -24.25 -11.97 16.92
CA GLY A 429 -23.28 -12.30 17.96
C GLY A 429 -22.29 -11.19 18.28
N LEU A 430 -21.43 -11.47 19.25
CA LEU A 430 -20.27 -10.67 19.61
C LEU A 430 -19.00 -11.45 19.29
N GLY A 431 -17.92 -10.75 18.93
CA GLY A 431 -16.63 -11.38 18.69
C GLY A 431 -15.47 -10.38 18.78
N LEU A 432 -14.24 -10.90 18.84
CA LEU A 432 -13.06 -10.04 18.74
C LEU A 432 -12.89 -9.52 17.31
N TYR A 433 -12.21 -8.40 17.16
CA TYR A 433 -12.02 -7.73 15.87
C TYR A 433 -11.40 -8.63 14.77
N PRO A 434 -10.39 -9.48 15.05
CA PRO A 434 -9.80 -10.30 14.00
C PRO A 434 -10.80 -11.25 13.33
N GLU A 435 -11.77 -11.79 14.06
CA GLU A 435 -12.73 -12.78 13.57
C GLU A 435 -14.08 -12.15 13.15
N ALA A 436 -14.52 -11.11 13.87
CA ALA A 436 -15.87 -10.57 13.73
C ALA A 436 -16.14 -10.03 12.31
N ASN A 437 -15.30 -9.10 11.82
CA ASN A 437 -15.48 -8.48 10.52
C ASN A 437 -15.34 -9.47 9.37
N LEU A 438 -14.43 -10.47 9.51
CA LEU A 438 -14.25 -11.53 8.53
C LEU A 438 -15.52 -12.38 8.40
N ILE A 439 -16.12 -12.82 9.51
CA ILE A 439 -17.36 -13.62 9.47
C ILE A 439 -18.51 -12.81 8.87
N VAL A 440 -18.64 -11.53 9.19
CA VAL A 440 -19.66 -10.67 8.59
C VAL A 440 -19.48 -10.58 7.07
N MET A 441 -18.27 -10.29 6.61
CA MET A 441 -17.94 -10.21 5.19
C MET A 441 -18.15 -11.55 4.50
N ASP A 442 -17.61 -12.64 5.05
CA ASP A 442 -17.64 -13.98 4.46
C ASP A 442 -19.05 -14.55 4.37
N SER A 443 -19.91 -14.21 5.34
CA SER A 443 -21.32 -14.57 5.28
C SER A 443 -22.14 -13.69 4.32
N GLY A 444 -21.54 -12.64 3.73
CA GLY A 444 -22.27 -11.65 2.94
C GLY A 444 -23.28 -10.86 3.79
N GLY A 445 -22.94 -10.60 5.04
CA GLY A 445 -23.79 -9.89 6.01
C GLY A 445 -24.93 -10.71 6.62
N ARG A 446 -25.05 -12.02 6.31
CA ARG A 446 -26.10 -12.86 6.86
C ARG A 446 -25.90 -13.18 8.34
N VAL A 447 -24.65 -13.24 8.79
CA VAL A 447 -24.27 -13.37 10.21
C VAL A 447 -23.64 -12.07 10.64
N ALA A 448 -24.28 -11.36 11.56
CA ALA A 448 -23.85 -10.08 12.07
C ALA A 448 -23.11 -10.27 13.39
N ILE A 449 -21.78 -10.18 13.38
CA ILE A 449 -20.96 -10.23 14.60
C ILE A 449 -20.43 -8.82 14.87
N ARG A 450 -20.67 -8.32 16.10
CA ARG A 450 -20.26 -6.99 16.51
C ARG A 450 -18.96 -7.05 17.30
N THR A 451 -18.03 -6.20 16.96
CA THR A 451 -16.67 -6.22 17.52
C THR A 451 -16.67 -5.74 18.97
N VAL A 452 -16.08 -6.52 19.86
CA VAL A 452 -15.90 -6.19 21.28
C VAL A 452 -14.46 -6.34 21.70
N THR A 453 -14.10 -5.69 22.80
CA THR A 453 -12.87 -5.93 23.55
C THR A 453 -13.23 -6.39 24.96
N TRP A 454 -12.38 -7.21 25.56
CA TRP A 454 -12.56 -7.65 26.93
C TRP A 454 -11.88 -6.66 27.87
N TRP A 455 -12.68 -6.12 28.81
CA TRP A 455 -12.18 -5.29 29.89
C TRP A 455 -12.66 -5.84 31.23
N SER A 456 -11.72 -6.28 32.05
CA SER A 456 -12.05 -6.84 33.37
C SER A 456 -13.21 -7.86 33.32
N TRP A 457 -13.13 -8.81 32.41
CA TRP A 457 -14.12 -9.89 32.17
C TRP A 457 -15.50 -9.43 31.61
N ARG A 458 -15.58 -8.20 31.17
CA ARG A 458 -16.78 -7.67 30.50
C ARG A 458 -16.48 -7.43 29.03
N ALA A 459 -17.41 -7.82 28.17
CA ALA A 459 -17.41 -7.40 26.78
C ALA A 459 -17.79 -5.93 26.72
N VAL A 460 -16.91 -5.09 26.20
CA VAL A 460 -17.18 -3.67 25.96
C VAL A 460 -17.13 -3.40 24.46
N PRO A 461 -17.96 -2.47 23.96
CA PRO A 461 -17.90 -2.06 22.55
C PRO A 461 -16.47 -1.68 22.16
N ARG A 462 -16.00 -2.16 21.02
CA ARG A 462 -14.79 -1.63 20.41
C ARG A 462 -15.15 -0.30 19.75
N ALA A 463 -14.64 0.80 20.28
CA ALA A 463 -14.89 2.14 19.74
C ALA A 463 -13.95 2.51 18.59
N TYR A 464 -13.48 1.54 17.81
CA TYR A 464 -12.51 1.68 16.75
C TYR A 464 -12.84 0.69 15.63
N GLU A 465 -12.89 1.15 14.39
CA GLU A 465 -13.30 0.34 13.23
C GLU A 465 -14.63 -0.37 13.49
N SER A 466 -15.62 0.42 13.83
CA SER A 466 -16.94 -0.08 14.17
C SER A 466 -18.00 1.01 13.98
N GLU A 467 -19.25 0.58 13.88
CA GLU A 467 -20.41 1.46 13.66
C GLU A 467 -21.27 1.50 14.93
N ALA A 468 -21.68 2.70 15.36
CA ALA A 468 -22.31 2.95 16.64
C ALA A 468 -23.66 2.22 16.81
N SER A 469 -24.44 2.02 15.74
CA SER A 469 -25.72 1.31 15.79
C SER A 469 -25.57 -0.16 16.18
N TRP A 470 -24.37 -0.74 15.98
CA TRP A 470 -24.06 -2.11 16.37
C TRP A 470 -24.24 -2.36 17.87
N TYR A 471 -24.12 -1.29 18.67
CA TYR A 471 -24.17 -1.36 20.14
C TYR A 471 -25.45 -0.69 20.72
N ASP A 472 -26.36 -0.21 19.86
CA ASP A 472 -27.65 0.28 20.31
C ASP A 472 -28.58 -0.90 20.57
N PRO A 473 -28.99 -1.18 21.83
CA PRO A 473 -29.85 -2.31 22.16
C PRO A 473 -31.27 -2.22 21.58
N ARG A 474 -31.63 -1.06 20.99
CA ARG A 474 -32.91 -0.89 20.27
C ARG A 474 -32.83 -1.38 18.83
N GLN A 475 -31.59 -1.47 18.27
CA GLN A 475 -31.35 -1.82 16.88
C GLN A 475 -30.62 -3.16 16.73
N SER A 476 -29.85 -3.54 17.74
CA SER A 476 -28.96 -4.71 17.69
C SER A 476 -29.11 -5.54 18.96
N TYR A 477 -29.00 -6.86 18.81
CA TYR A 477 -28.91 -7.81 19.91
C TYR A 477 -27.82 -8.83 19.61
N ALA A 478 -27.38 -9.58 20.62
CA ALA A 478 -26.47 -10.70 20.46
C ALA A 478 -26.94 -11.87 21.32
N ASN A 479 -26.96 -13.08 20.75
CA ASN A 479 -27.36 -14.31 21.42
C ASN A 479 -26.23 -15.37 21.47
N PHE A 480 -25.05 -15.03 20.94
CA PHE A 480 -23.86 -15.86 21.03
C PHE A 480 -22.56 -15.02 21.03
N VAL A 481 -21.46 -15.64 21.36
CA VAL A 481 -20.12 -15.04 21.32
C VAL A 481 -19.19 -15.96 20.54
N VAL A 482 -18.41 -15.40 19.61
CA VAL A 482 -17.32 -16.09 18.93
C VAL A 482 -16.01 -15.75 19.64
N THR A 483 -15.24 -16.76 19.99
CA THR A 483 -13.92 -16.60 20.63
C THR A 483 -12.91 -17.51 19.93
N ASN A 484 -11.66 -17.04 19.83
CA ASN A 484 -10.57 -17.87 19.38
C ASN A 484 -10.15 -18.81 20.54
N SER A 485 -9.81 -20.07 20.23
CA SER A 485 -9.33 -21.03 21.23
C SER A 485 -8.06 -20.57 21.97
N ALA A 486 -7.23 -19.75 21.32
CA ALA A 486 -6.05 -19.15 21.95
C ALA A 486 -6.40 -18.10 23.02
N ASP A 487 -7.56 -17.41 22.87
CA ASP A 487 -8.04 -16.35 23.77
C ASP A 487 -9.12 -16.86 24.76
N GLY A 488 -9.52 -18.12 24.63
CA GLY A 488 -10.66 -18.74 25.33
C GLY A 488 -10.57 -18.74 26.86
N GLY A 489 -9.40 -18.49 27.45
CA GLY A 489 -9.24 -18.33 28.91
C GLY A 489 -9.99 -17.13 29.48
N GLY A 490 -10.22 -16.09 28.68
CA GLY A 490 -10.96 -14.90 29.09
C GLY A 490 -12.49 -15.02 28.88
N ALA A 491 -12.91 -15.58 27.73
CA ALA A 491 -14.31 -15.67 27.35
C ALA A 491 -15.06 -16.76 28.14
N SER A 492 -14.44 -17.90 28.41
CA SER A 492 -15.06 -18.98 29.20
C SER A 492 -15.37 -18.57 30.64
N ARG A 493 -14.69 -17.54 31.18
CA ARG A 493 -14.99 -16.98 32.51
C ARG A 493 -16.07 -15.89 32.45
N ALA A 494 -16.33 -15.29 31.29
CA ALA A 494 -17.33 -14.22 31.14
C ALA A 494 -18.74 -14.76 30.87
N VAL A 495 -18.88 -15.99 30.39
CA VAL A 495 -20.16 -16.65 30.09
C VAL A 495 -20.66 -17.51 31.27
N ALA A 496 -19.87 -17.76 32.27
CA ALA A 496 -20.25 -18.44 33.53
C ALA A 496 -20.62 -17.43 34.61
#